data_d4412152c1583b1169af635c31def5da
#
_entry.id   d4412152c1583b1169af635c31def5da
#
_cell.length_a   1.000
_cell.length_b   1.000
_cell.length_c   1.000
_cell.angle_alpha   90.00
_cell.angle_beta   90.00
_cell.angle_gamma   90.00
#
_symmetry.space_group_name_H-M   'P 1'
#
loop_
_entity.id
_entity.type
_entity.pdbx_description
1 polymer ?
#
loop_
_entity_poly.entity_id
_entity_poly.type
_entity_poly.pdbx_seq_one_letter_code
_entity_poly.pdbx_strand_id
1 'polypeptide(L)'
;LLVSQPDTGEQALEIMDMLIRSGALDLVVVDSVAALVPRAEIEGEMGDSHMGLQARLMSQALRKITGALHQSKTTAIFINQLRDKIGVFFGSPETTTGGKALKFYASVRLDIRRIETLKDGTESVGNRTRVKVVKNKMAPPFKQAEFDIIYGVGISREGSLIDMGVDLGIVKKAGAWYTYESDQLGQGKENALSLIHISEPTRQAE
;
A
#
# COMPACT_ATOMS: atom_id res chain seq x y z
N LEU A 1 -9.79 4.83 15.61
CA LEU A 1 -10.07 4.60 14.20
C LEU A 1 -11.56 4.85 13.93
N LEU A 2 -11.85 5.76 12.97
CA LEU A 2 -13.20 5.98 12.45
C LEU A 2 -13.33 5.20 11.13
N VAL A 3 -14.44 4.48 10.96
CA VAL A 3 -14.74 3.72 9.74
C VAL A 3 -16.09 4.18 9.21
N SER A 4 -16.16 4.47 7.90
CA SER A 4 -17.39 4.83 7.19
C SER A 4 -17.53 3.94 5.96
N GLN A 5 -18.75 3.45 5.69
CA GLN A 5 -19.09 2.62 4.54
C GLN A 5 -20.22 3.29 3.76
N PRO A 6 -19.92 4.30 2.95
CA PRO A 6 -20.91 5.00 2.14
C PRO A 6 -21.41 4.13 0.97
N ASP A 7 -22.66 4.35 0.56
CA ASP A 7 -23.31 3.57 -0.51
C ASP A 7 -22.85 3.99 -1.92
N THR A 8 -22.43 5.24 -2.09
CA THR A 8 -22.03 5.78 -3.40
C THR A 8 -20.67 6.45 -3.35
N GLY A 9 -19.99 6.54 -4.50
CA GLY A 9 -18.73 7.25 -4.65
C GLY A 9 -18.83 8.74 -4.31
N GLU A 10 -19.95 9.37 -4.63
CA GLU A 10 -20.23 10.77 -4.29
C GLU A 10 -20.26 10.97 -2.77
N GLN A 11 -21.01 10.14 -2.05
CA GLN A 11 -21.08 10.20 -0.58
C GLN A 11 -19.69 9.98 0.06
N ALA A 12 -18.95 8.99 -0.42
CA ALA A 12 -17.60 8.71 0.08
C ALA A 12 -16.68 9.95 -0.04
N LEU A 13 -16.68 10.58 -1.18
CA LEU A 13 -15.82 11.74 -1.47
C LEU A 13 -16.30 13.02 -0.78
N GLU A 14 -17.61 13.17 -0.55
CA GLU A 14 -18.18 14.26 0.25
C GLU A 14 -17.82 14.11 1.73
N ILE A 15 -17.97 12.92 2.30
CA ILE A 15 -17.54 12.61 3.67
C ILE A 15 -16.04 12.91 3.83
N MET A 16 -15.23 12.45 2.88
CA MET A 16 -13.80 12.74 2.87
C MET A 16 -13.50 14.24 2.84
N ASP A 17 -14.16 15.01 1.98
CA ASP A 17 -13.97 16.47 1.88
C ASP A 17 -14.35 17.17 3.20
N MET A 18 -15.47 16.80 3.82
CA MET A 18 -15.89 17.32 5.12
C MET A 18 -14.88 17.02 6.23
N LEU A 19 -14.42 15.78 6.31
CA LEU A 19 -13.43 15.35 7.31
C LEU A 19 -12.10 16.09 7.15
N ILE A 20 -11.62 16.28 5.93
CA ILE A 20 -10.40 17.04 5.65
C ILE A 20 -10.57 18.50 6.04
N ARG A 21 -11.70 19.13 5.69
CA ARG A 21 -11.97 20.55 6.02
C ARG A 21 -12.14 20.80 7.51
N SER A 22 -12.54 19.79 8.26
CA SER A 22 -12.65 19.91 9.73
C SER A 22 -11.30 20.15 10.39
N GLY A 23 -10.19 19.75 9.76
CA GLY A 23 -8.84 19.82 10.33
C GLY A 23 -8.63 18.90 11.54
N ALA A 24 -9.58 18.01 11.82
CA ALA A 24 -9.54 17.12 13.00
C ALA A 24 -8.79 15.80 12.76
N LEU A 25 -8.39 15.51 11.50
CA LEU A 25 -7.75 14.26 11.12
C LEU A 25 -6.39 14.50 10.48
N ASP A 26 -5.39 13.75 10.93
CA ASP A 26 -4.05 13.73 10.32
C ASP A 26 -4.01 12.85 9.06
N LEU A 27 -4.84 11.81 9.02
CA LEU A 27 -4.86 10.82 7.96
C LEU A 27 -6.27 10.39 7.58
N VAL A 28 -6.53 10.35 6.27
CA VAL A 28 -7.74 9.74 5.68
C VAL A 28 -7.32 8.70 4.65
N VAL A 29 -7.90 7.50 4.73
CA VAL A 29 -7.65 6.40 3.78
C VAL A 29 -8.93 6.05 3.04
N VAL A 30 -8.83 5.98 1.72
CA VAL A 30 -9.89 5.48 0.83
C VAL A 30 -9.49 4.09 0.32
N ASP A 31 -10.17 3.07 0.80
CA ASP A 31 -9.97 1.67 0.37
C ASP A 31 -11.27 1.13 -0.22
N SER A 32 -11.41 1.06 -1.50
CA SER A 32 -10.48 1.44 -2.55
C SER A 32 -11.15 2.35 -3.60
N VAL A 33 -10.35 3.00 -4.44
CA VAL A 33 -10.89 3.81 -5.56
C VAL A 33 -11.78 2.97 -6.48
N ALA A 34 -11.49 1.67 -6.64
CA ALA A 34 -12.29 0.75 -7.45
C ALA A 34 -13.73 0.58 -6.94
N ALA A 35 -13.96 0.78 -5.65
CA ALA A 35 -15.27 0.67 -5.00
C ALA A 35 -16.07 2.00 -5.02
N LEU A 36 -15.50 3.09 -5.49
CA LEU A 36 -16.20 4.37 -5.61
C LEU A 36 -17.11 4.37 -6.84
N VAL A 37 -18.26 3.70 -6.71
CA VAL A 37 -19.25 3.57 -7.79
C VAL A 37 -20.10 4.83 -7.81
N PRO A 38 -20.23 5.51 -8.97
CA PRO A 38 -21.12 6.66 -9.12
C PRO A 38 -22.59 6.28 -8.88
N ARG A 39 -23.35 7.18 -8.26
CA ARG A 39 -24.78 6.97 -7.98
C ARG A 39 -25.55 6.61 -9.25
N ALA A 40 -25.31 7.32 -10.34
CA ALA A 40 -25.98 7.07 -11.61
C ALA A 40 -25.71 5.66 -12.18
N GLU A 41 -24.57 5.06 -11.83
CA GLU A 41 -24.25 3.67 -12.20
C GLU A 41 -25.02 2.65 -11.33
N ILE A 42 -25.23 2.99 -10.05
CA ILE A 42 -26.00 2.14 -9.11
C ILE A 42 -27.50 2.16 -9.45
N GLU A 43 -28.03 3.34 -9.81
CA GLU A 43 -29.44 3.55 -10.10
C GLU A 43 -29.82 3.18 -11.55
N GLY A 44 -28.83 2.96 -12.45
CA GLY A 44 -29.02 2.56 -13.83
C GLY A 44 -29.44 1.10 -13.99
N GLU A 45 -29.94 0.74 -15.18
CA GLU A 45 -30.30 -0.64 -15.49
C GLU A 45 -29.08 -1.50 -15.84
N MET A 46 -29.23 -2.81 -15.67
CA MET A 46 -28.19 -3.76 -16.07
C MET A 46 -27.97 -3.70 -17.59
N GLY A 47 -26.75 -3.31 -17.99
CA GLY A 47 -26.37 -3.17 -19.39
C GLY A 47 -26.22 -1.72 -19.86
N ASP A 48 -26.62 -0.75 -19.05
CA ASP A 48 -26.40 0.66 -19.35
C ASP A 48 -24.90 1.01 -19.44
N SER A 49 -24.57 1.84 -20.41
CA SER A 49 -23.18 2.29 -20.60
C SER A 49 -22.87 3.51 -19.74
N HIS A 50 -22.16 3.30 -18.66
CA HIS A 50 -21.73 4.36 -17.74
C HIS A 50 -20.24 4.74 -17.91
N MET A 51 -19.73 4.66 -19.14
CA MET A 51 -18.32 4.92 -19.44
C MET A 51 -17.84 6.29 -18.96
N GLY A 52 -16.79 6.29 -18.12
CA GLY A 52 -16.11 7.48 -17.68
C GLY A 52 -16.75 8.26 -16.53
N LEU A 53 -17.91 7.84 -15.99
CA LEU A 53 -18.55 8.50 -14.84
C LEU A 53 -17.62 8.53 -13.62
N GLN A 54 -17.03 7.40 -13.25
CA GLN A 54 -16.08 7.32 -12.15
C GLN A 54 -14.86 8.23 -12.37
N ALA A 55 -14.35 8.32 -13.59
CA ALA A 55 -13.22 9.19 -13.90
C ALA A 55 -13.58 10.68 -13.79
N ARG A 56 -14.81 11.06 -14.15
CA ARG A 56 -15.32 12.42 -13.97
C ARG A 56 -15.50 12.76 -12.50
N LEU A 57 -16.10 11.87 -11.73
CA LEU A 57 -16.28 11.98 -10.28
C LEU A 57 -14.94 12.18 -9.57
N MET A 58 -13.95 11.33 -9.84
CA MET A 58 -12.62 11.46 -9.30
C MET A 58 -11.93 12.76 -9.68
N SER A 59 -12.05 13.20 -10.94
CA SER A 59 -11.47 14.47 -11.41
C SER A 59 -12.08 15.68 -10.70
N GLN A 60 -13.39 15.66 -10.46
CA GLN A 60 -14.10 16.72 -9.78
C GLN A 60 -13.75 16.75 -8.29
N ALA A 61 -13.77 15.62 -7.62
CA ALA A 61 -13.46 15.49 -6.20
C ALA A 61 -12.02 15.91 -5.90
N LEU A 62 -11.04 15.42 -6.66
CA LEU A 62 -9.63 15.76 -6.44
C LEU A 62 -9.34 17.26 -6.59
N ARG A 63 -10.03 17.95 -7.50
CA ARG A 63 -9.93 19.41 -7.61
C ARG A 63 -10.39 20.13 -6.34
N LYS A 64 -11.46 19.66 -5.71
CA LYS A 64 -11.98 20.24 -4.46
C LYS A 64 -11.07 19.90 -3.27
N ILE A 65 -10.74 18.61 -3.13
CA ILE A 65 -10.04 18.06 -1.99
C ILE A 65 -8.58 18.55 -1.89
N THR A 66 -7.90 18.75 -3.03
CA THR A 66 -6.48 19.15 -3.03
C THR A 66 -6.25 20.46 -2.28
N GLY A 67 -7.13 21.46 -2.47
CA GLY A 67 -7.05 22.73 -1.74
C GLY A 67 -7.26 22.55 -0.23
N ALA A 68 -8.24 21.74 0.16
CA ALA A 68 -8.54 21.43 1.54
C ALA A 68 -7.39 20.68 2.25
N LEU A 69 -6.79 19.69 1.58
CA LEU A 69 -5.63 18.95 2.09
C LEU A 69 -4.44 19.89 2.38
N HIS A 70 -4.18 20.85 1.49
CA HIS A 70 -3.10 21.81 1.70
C HIS A 70 -3.32 22.67 2.95
N GLN A 71 -4.56 23.10 3.20
CA GLN A 71 -4.92 23.95 4.33
C GLN A 71 -4.94 23.17 5.65
N SER A 72 -5.53 21.97 5.66
CA SER A 72 -5.68 21.15 6.85
C SER A 72 -4.42 20.39 7.26
N LYS A 73 -3.44 20.26 6.35
CA LYS A 73 -2.25 19.39 6.50
C LYS A 73 -2.57 17.90 6.68
N THR A 74 -3.79 17.50 6.35
CA THR A 74 -4.22 16.11 6.38
C THR A 74 -3.53 15.31 5.27
N THR A 75 -3.08 14.11 5.56
CA THR A 75 -2.59 13.17 4.56
C THR A 75 -3.74 12.33 4.03
N ALA A 76 -3.87 12.22 2.69
CA ALA A 76 -4.85 11.37 2.05
C ALA A 76 -4.16 10.19 1.33
N ILE A 77 -4.58 8.97 1.65
CA ILE A 77 -4.11 7.75 0.98
C ILE A 77 -5.27 7.17 0.17
N PHE A 78 -5.04 6.98 -1.13
CA PHE A 78 -5.96 6.29 -2.02
C PHE A 78 -5.38 4.94 -2.40
N ILE A 79 -6.04 3.87 -1.97
CA ILE A 79 -5.71 2.50 -2.40
C ILE A 79 -6.42 2.25 -3.73
N ASN A 80 -5.68 1.78 -4.73
CA ASN A 80 -6.24 1.51 -6.05
C ASN A 80 -5.86 0.11 -6.53
N GLN A 81 -6.65 -0.40 -7.46
CA GLN A 81 -6.41 -1.69 -8.08
C GLN A 81 -5.88 -1.51 -9.50
N LEU A 82 -5.02 -2.44 -9.91
CA LEU A 82 -4.57 -2.54 -11.30
C LEU A 82 -5.55 -3.42 -12.08
N ARG A 83 -5.79 -3.01 -13.30
CA ARG A 83 -6.61 -3.74 -14.29
C ARG A 83 -5.84 -3.81 -15.60
N ASP A 84 -6.01 -4.87 -16.34
CA ASP A 84 -5.42 -5.00 -17.65
C ASP A 84 -6.36 -4.43 -18.71
N LYS A 85 -5.79 -3.65 -19.62
CA LYS A 85 -6.48 -3.19 -20.81
C LYS A 85 -6.36 -4.24 -21.90
N ILE A 86 -7.51 -4.70 -22.40
CA ILE A 86 -7.57 -5.60 -23.54
C ILE A 86 -7.13 -4.84 -24.80
N GLY A 87 -6.32 -5.50 -25.65
CA GLY A 87 -5.92 -4.97 -26.96
C GLY A 87 -4.75 -3.97 -26.96
N VAL A 88 -3.96 -3.88 -25.87
CA VAL A 88 -2.73 -3.10 -25.84
C VAL A 88 -1.57 -3.95 -26.34
N PHE A 89 -1.10 -3.69 -27.57
CA PHE A 89 0.03 -4.41 -28.19
C PHE A 89 1.40 -3.80 -27.85
N PHE A 90 1.45 -2.53 -27.42
CA PHE A 90 2.69 -1.84 -27.08
C PHE A 90 2.56 -1.11 -25.74
N GLY A 91 3.61 -1.19 -24.91
CA GLY A 91 3.64 -0.58 -23.57
C GLY A 91 3.02 -1.46 -22.50
N SER A 92 2.83 -0.91 -21.28
CA SER A 92 2.19 -1.64 -20.19
C SER A 92 0.67 -1.67 -20.38
N PRO A 93 0.05 -2.86 -20.42
CA PRO A 93 -1.40 -2.99 -20.48
C PRO A 93 -2.07 -2.54 -19.18
N GLU A 94 -1.33 -2.43 -18.09
CA GLU A 94 -1.87 -2.12 -16.77
C GLU A 94 -2.41 -0.70 -16.66
N THR A 95 -3.58 -0.58 -16.10
CA THR A 95 -4.25 0.69 -15.80
C THR A 95 -4.86 0.68 -14.42
N THR A 96 -5.14 1.85 -13.86
CA THR A 96 -5.84 2.01 -12.59
C THR A 96 -7.30 2.40 -12.83
N THR A 97 -8.21 2.04 -11.92
CA THR A 97 -9.59 2.49 -11.91
C THR A 97 -9.68 3.99 -11.59
N GLY A 98 -10.81 4.64 -11.88
CA GLY A 98 -11.04 6.05 -11.58
C GLY A 98 -10.33 7.04 -12.50
N GLY A 99 -9.84 6.56 -13.67
CA GLY A 99 -9.23 7.41 -14.70
C GLY A 99 -7.81 7.86 -14.37
N LYS A 100 -7.39 8.97 -14.98
CA LYS A 100 -6.00 9.47 -14.89
C LYS A 100 -5.77 10.55 -13.84
N ALA A 101 -6.83 11.16 -13.29
CA ALA A 101 -6.73 12.34 -12.44
C ALA A 101 -5.81 12.10 -11.22
N LEU A 102 -6.01 10.98 -10.50
CA LEU A 102 -5.23 10.65 -9.31
C LEU A 102 -3.71 10.58 -9.59
N LYS A 103 -3.31 10.12 -10.77
CA LYS A 103 -1.89 10.09 -11.19
C LYS A 103 -1.25 11.47 -11.22
N PHE A 104 -2.01 12.51 -11.59
CA PHE A 104 -1.52 13.88 -11.64
C PHE A 104 -1.52 14.54 -10.27
N TYR A 105 -2.62 14.39 -9.51
CA TYR A 105 -2.78 15.03 -8.20
C TYR A 105 -1.89 14.43 -7.12
N ALA A 106 -1.65 13.11 -7.11
CA ALA A 106 -0.84 12.44 -6.12
C ALA A 106 0.58 13.03 -6.02
N SER A 107 1.04 13.31 -4.80
CA SER A 107 2.42 13.72 -4.51
C SER A 107 3.36 12.53 -4.51
N VAL A 108 2.92 11.40 -3.99
CA VAL A 108 3.65 10.13 -3.95
C VAL A 108 2.79 9.05 -4.58
N ARG A 109 3.40 8.16 -5.37
CA ARG A 109 2.75 6.96 -5.90
C ARG A 109 3.64 5.77 -5.67
N LEU A 110 3.05 4.76 -5.07
CA LEU A 110 3.69 3.49 -4.76
C LEU A 110 3.07 2.39 -5.63
N ASP A 111 3.91 1.57 -6.24
CA ASP A 111 3.52 0.31 -6.89
C ASP A 111 3.89 -0.83 -5.95
N ILE A 112 2.89 -1.60 -5.54
CA ILE A 112 3.03 -2.68 -4.56
C ILE A 112 2.77 -4.01 -5.26
N ARG A 113 3.76 -4.91 -5.22
CA ARG A 113 3.71 -6.22 -5.89
C ARG A 113 4.10 -7.34 -4.95
N ARG A 114 3.30 -8.40 -4.94
CA ARG A 114 3.75 -9.68 -4.40
C ARG A 114 4.79 -10.27 -5.35
N ILE A 115 5.95 -10.66 -4.83
CA ILE A 115 7.03 -11.28 -5.60
C ILE A 115 7.06 -12.79 -5.38
N GLU A 116 6.83 -13.21 -4.12
CA GLU A 116 6.93 -14.60 -3.71
C GLU A 116 5.91 -14.92 -2.63
N THR A 117 5.49 -16.18 -2.54
CA THR A 117 4.69 -16.67 -1.42
C THR A 117 5.62 -17.36 -0.42
N LEU A 118 5.59 -16.91 0.82
CA LEU A 118 6.35 -17.51 1.92
C LEU A 118 5.60 -18.75 2.42
N LYS A 119 6.34 -19.84 2.59
CA LYS A 119 5.81 -21.13 3.02
C LYS A 119 6.56 -21.64 4.23
N ASP A 120 5.84 -22.26 5.16
CA ASP A 120 6.37 -23.11 6.20
C ASP A 120 5.92 -24.54 5.90
N GLY A 121 6.85 -25.40 5.47
CA GLY A 121 6.54 -26.70 4.91
C GLY A 121 5.65 -26.56 3.66
N THR A 122 4.41 -27.05 3.74
CA THR A 122 3.41 -26.97 2.67
C THR A 122 2.44 -25.79 2.81
N GLU A 123 2.40 -25.15 3.98
CA GLU A 123 1.46 -24.08 4.31
C GLU A 123 1.99 -22.70 3.87
N SER A 124 1.10 -21.87 3.33
CA SER A 124 1.42 -20.48 2.97
C SER A 124 1.24 -19.59 4.19
N VAL A 125 2.33 -19.02 4.72
CA VAL A 125 2.34 -18.21 5.93
C VAL A 125 2.44 -16.71 5.67
N GLY A 126 2.77 -16.31 4.44
CA GLY A 126 2.92 -14.90 4.10
C GLY A 126 3.31 -14.66 2.65
N ASN A 127 3.66 -13.42 2.35
CA ASN A 127 4.13 -12.99 1.05
C ASN A 127 5.35 -12.10 1.17
N ARG A 128 6.34 -12.31 0.31
CA ARG A 128 7.37 -11.31 0.03
C ARG A 128 6.80 -10.27 -0.92
N THR A 129 6.91 -9.03 -0.52
CA THR A 129 6.30 -7.89 -1.22
C THR A 129 7.37 -6.88 -1.60
N ARG A 130 7.28 -6.37 -2.82
CA ARG A 130 8.11 -5.27 -3.31
C ARG A 130 7.27 -4.01 -3.45
N VAL A 131 7.76 -2.91 -2.91
CA VAL A 131 7.21 -1.57 -3.09
C VAL A 131 8.19 -0.75 -3.91
N LYS A 132 7.71 -0.17 -5.01
CA LYS A 132 8.47 0.76 -5.85
C LYS A 132 7.83 2.14 -5.81
N VAL A 133 8.65 3.14 -5.54
CA VAL A 133 8.23 4.56 -5.59
C VAL A 133 8.26 5.01 -7.06
N VAL A 134 7.08 5.03 -7.71
CA VAL A 134 6.97 5.37 -9.15
C VAL A 134 6.79 6.86 -9.40
N LYS A 135 6.40 7.63 -8.37
CA LYS A 135 6.35 9.10 -8.39
C LYS A 135 6.61 9.61 -6.99
N ASN A 136 7.42 10.65 -6.87
CA ASN A 136 7.63 11.36 -5.61
C ASN A 136 7.96 12.82 -5.90
N LYS A 137 7.17 13.74 -5.34
CA LYS A 137 7.39 15.19 -5.40
C LYS A 137 8.16 15.72 -4.19
N MET A 138 8.33 14.88 -3.14
CA MET A 138 8.93 15.28 -1.85
C MET A 138 10.39 14.83 -1.73
N ALA A 139 10.81 13.81 -2.50
CA ALA A 139 12.16 13.25 -2.49
C ALA A 139 12.44 12.57 -3.84
N PRO A 140 13.70 12.16 -4.13
CA PRO A 140 14.03 11.42 -5.35
C PRO A 140 13.19 10.15 -5.50
N PRO A 141 12.52 9.95 -6.65
CA PRO A 141 11.70 8.78 -6.92
C PRO A 141 12.54 7.55 -7.29
N PHE A 142 11.86 6.46 -7.64
CA PHE A 142 12.39 5.19 -8.18
C PHE A 142 13.15 4.31 -7.19
N LYS A 143 13.19 4.67 -5.90
CA LYS A 143 13.63 3.75 -4.86
C LYS A 143 12.63 2.59 -4.72
N GLN A 144 13.13 1.46 -4.29
CA GLN A 144 12.34 0.29 -3.98
C GLN A 144 12.79 -0.33 -2.65
N ALA A 145 11.84 -1.03 -2.01
CA ALA A 145 12.08 -1.81 -0.82
C ALA A 145 11.34 -3.15 -0.93
N GLU A 146 11.90 -4.18 -0.35
CA GLU A 146 11.28 -5.49 -0.25
C GLU A 146 11.18 -5.89 1.21
N PHE A 147 10.05 -6.49 1.57
CA PHE A 147 9.79 -6.96 2.93
C PHE A 147 8.76 -8.08 2.91
N ASP A 148 8.69 -8.80 4.02
CA ASP A 148 7.77 -9.91 4.20
C ASP A 148 6.53 -9.44 4.94
N ILE A 149 5.34 -9.87 4.46
CA ILE A 149 4.05 -9.69 5.12
C ILE A 149 3.60 -11.05 5.57
N ILE A 150 3.49 -11.24 6.88
CA ILE A 150 3.03 -12.48 7.52
C ILE A 150 1.53 -12.40 7.75
N TYR A 151 0.80 -13.44 7.41
CA TYR A 151 -0.65 -13.47 7.58
C TYR A 151 -1.06 -13.36 9.04
N GLY A 152 -2.03 -12.49 9.31
CA GLY A 152 -2.51 -12.22 10.67
C GLY A 152 -1.59 -11.33 11.53
N VAL A 153 -0.32 -11.12 11.13
CA VAL A 153 0.66 -10.32 11.87
C VAL A 153 0.96 -9.00 11.18
N GLY A 154 1.13 -9.02 9.84
CA GLY A 154 1.49 -7.83 9.05
C GLY A 154 2.95 -7.84 8.60
N ILE A 155 3.55 -6.65 8.46
CA ILE A 155 4.93 -6.49 7.99
C ILE A 155 5.90 -7.03 9.05
N SER A 156 6.76 -7.99 8.65
CA SER A 156 7.83 -8.52 9.50
C SER A 156 8.94 -7.49 9.67
N ARG A 157 8.97 -6.87 10.85
CA ARG A 157 10.01 -5.90 11.22
C ARG A 157 11.37 -6.58 11.35
N GLU A 158 11.42 -7.69 12.03
CA GLU A 158 12.62 -8.47 12.31
C GLU A 158 13.20 -9.02 11.00
N GLY A 159 12.34 -9.53 10.12
CA GLY A 159 12.75 -9.95 8.79
C GLY A 159 13.38 -8.82 7.97
N SER A 160 12.85 -7.62 8.09
CA SER A 160 13.41 -6.43 7.43
C SER A 160 14.76 -6.03 8.04
N LEU A 161 14.93 -6.18 9.36
CA LEU A 161 16.21 -5.90 10.04
C LEU A 161 17.31 -6.88 9.60
N ILE A 162 16.98 -8.18 9.46
CA ILE A 162 17.92 -9.18 8.95
C ILE A 162 18.35 -8.83 7.51
N ASP A 163 17.38 -8.55 6.63
CA ASP A 163 17.67 -8.19 5.24
C ASP A 163 18.58 -6.96 5.16
N MET A 164 18.25 -5.89 5.92
CA MET A 164 19.09 -4.70 6.00
C MET A 164 20.46 -5.00 6.59
N GLY A 165 20.54 -5.85 7.62
CA GLY A 165 21.79 -6.28 8.22
C GLY A 165 22.70 -7.01 7.23
N VAL A 166 22.12 -7.82 6.35
CA VAL A 166 22.86 -8.50 5.27
C VAL A 166 23.34 -7.49 4.23
N ASP A 167 22.47 -6.57 3.80
CA ASP A 167 22.81 -5.54 2.81
C ASP A 167 23.91 -4.59 3.30
N LEU A 168 23.94 -4.29 4.59
CA LEU A 168 24.97 -3.47 5.23
C LEU A 168 26.23 -4.26 5.62
N GLY A 169 26.27 -5.58 5.40
CA GLY A 169 27.39 -6.44 5.76
C GLY A 169 27.56 -6.68 7.28
N ILE A 170 26.57 -6.30 8.08
CA ILE A 170 26.54 -6.52 9.54
C ILE A 170 26.21 -7.98 9.84
N VAL A 171 25.21 -8.53 9.13
CA VAL A 171 24.86 -9.95 9.17
C VAL A 171 25.47 -10.65 7.96
N LYS A 172 26.21 -11.72 8.18
CA LYS A 172 26.78 -12.54 7.11
C LYS A 172 25.76 -13.62 6.73
N LYS A 173 25.49 -13.75 5.44
CA LYS A 173 24.67 -14.82 4.87
C LYS A 173 25.56 -15.75 4.04
N ALA A 174 25.63 -17.02 4.42
CA ALA A 174 26.34 -18.06 3.70
C ALA A 174 25.35 -19.20 3.37
N GLY A 175 24.88 -19.25 2.13
CA GLY A 175 23.79 -20.16 1.75
C GLY A 175 22.52 -19.87 2.55
N ALA A 176 22.05 -20.83 3.32
CA ALA A 176 20.89 -20.68 4.19
C ALA A 176 21.23 -20.18 5.61
N TRP A 177 22.51 -20.02 5.95
CA TRP A 177 22.95 -19.67 7.29
C TRP A 177 23.13 -18.16 7.46
N TYR A 178 22.67 -17.63 8.61
CA TYR A 178 22.83 -16.24 9.03
C TYR A 178 23.74 -16.20 10.25
N THR A 179 24.74 -15.30 10.24
CA THR A 179 25.72 -15.14 11.32
C THR A 179 25.88 -13.65 11.63
N TYR A 180 25.85 -13.29 12.90
CA TYR A 180 26.14 -11.96 13.40
C TYR A 180 27.38 -12.04 14.30
N GLU A 181 28.42 -11.28 13.98
CA GLU A 181 29.76 -11.38 14.60
C GLU A 181 30.28 -12.83 14.53
N SER A 182 30.34 -13.54 15.69
CA SER A 182 30.72 -14.95 15.80
C SER A 182 29.51 -15.87 16.03
N ASP A 183 28.34 -15.33 16.27
CA ASP A 183 27.17 -16.09 16.67
C ASP A 183 26.34 -16.50 15.45
N GLN A 184 26.02 -17.79 15.39
CA GLN A 184 25.20 -18.37 14.35
C GLN A 184 23.72 -18.17 14.70
N LEU A 185 23.03 -17.25 13.96
CA LEU A 185 21.62 -16.91 14.22
C LEU A 185 20.67 -18.05 13.81
N GLY A 186 21.03 -18.88 12.83
CA GLY A 186 20.21 -20.02 12.43
C GLY A 186 20.28 -20.33 10.94
N GLN A 187 19.72 -21.50 10.59
CA GLN A 187 19.55 -21.91 9.21
C GLN A 187 18.15 -21.51 8.73
N GLY A 188 18.10 -20.67 7.70
CA GLY A 188 16.88 -20.06 7.21
C GLY A 188 16.50 -18.79 7.99
N LYS A 189 15.73 -17.92 7.33
CA LYS A 189 15.35 -16.62 7.88
C LYS A 189 14.46 -16.76 9.11
N GLU A 190 13.53 -17.71 9.12
CA GLU A 190 12.61 -17.97 10.23
C GLU A 190 13.35 -18.37 11.51
N ASN A 191 14.34 -19.26 11.41
CA ASN A 191 15.14 -19.68 12.58
C ASN A 191 16.01 -18.54 13.10
N ALA A 192 16.57 -17.72 12.21
CA ALA A 192 17.31 -16.51 12.60
C ALA A 192 16.41 -15.49 13.31
N LEU A 193 15.15 -15.34 12.86
CA LEU A 193 14.13 -14.50 13.49
C LEU A 193 13.76 -14.98 14.89
N SER A 194 13.59 -16.28 15.08
CA SER A 194 13.25 -16.87 16.38
C SER A 194 14.29 -16.54 17.46
N LEU A 195 15.57 -16.56 17.10
CA LEU A 195 16.65 -16.25 18.04
C LEU A 195 16.66 -14.75 18.41
N ILE A 196 16.34 -13.87 17.49
CA ILE A 196 16.25 -12.43 17.73
C ILE A 196 15.08 -12.10 18.67
N HIS A 197 13.94 -12.76 18.53
CA HIS A 197 12.81 -12.61 19.46
C HIS A 197 13.13 -13.02 20.89
N ILE A 198 13.97 -14.08 21.07
CA ILE A 198 14.36 -14.54 22.40
C ILE A 198 15.34 -13.55 23.07
N SER A 199 16.11 -12.78 22.29
CA SER A 199 17.11 -11.84 22.79
C SER A 199 16.58 -10.42 23.02
N GLU A 200 15.35 -10.10 22.63
CA GLU A 200 14.75 -8.81 23.03
C GLU A 200 14.45 -8.81 24.52
N PRO A 201 15.07 -7.91 25.32
CA PRO A 201 14.69 -7.77 26.71
C PRO A 201 13.22 -7.30 26.73
N THR A 202 12.39 -8.08 27.39
CA THR A 202 11.00 -7.71 27.70
C THR A 202 11.02 -6.30 28.29
N ARG A 203 10.62 -5.28 27.53
CA ARG A 203 10.30 -3.97 28.09
C ARG A 203 9.06 -4.19 28.93
N GLN A 204 9.26 -4.50 30.21
CA GLN A 204 8.21 -4.35 31.20
C GLN A 204 7.81 -2.87 31.18
N ALA A 205 6.54 -2.65 30.83
CA ALA A 205 5.90 -1.35 30.99
C ALA A 205 5.96 -0.99 32.49
N GLU A 206 6.70 0.05 32.83
CA GLU A 206 6.47 0.87 34.02
C GLU A 206 5.44 1.95 33.71
#